data_26248ec1b532eb004cd7eeea311edce0
#
_entry.id   26248ec1b532eb004cd7eeea311edce0
#
_cell.length_a   1.000
_cell.length_b   1.000
_cell.length_c   1.000
_cell.angle_alpha   90.00
_cell.angle_beta   90.00
_cell.angle_gamma   90.00
#
_symmetry.space_group_name_H-M   'P 1'
#
loop_
_entity.id
_entity.type
_entity.pdbx_description
1 polymer ?
#
loop_
_entity_poly.entity_id
_entity_poly.type
_entity_poly.pdbx_seq_one_letter_code
_entity_poly.pdbx_strand_id
1 'polypeptide(L)' 'MKPLQELTRPNIWSLAPYSSARDEYSGHAAHVFLDANENPYGSLNRYPDPLQRELKQQISKIKGIPAENIFLGNGSDEAI' A
#
# COMPACT_ATOMS: atom_id res chain seq x y z
N MET A 1 -27.83 -6.31 -4.71
CA MET A 1 -26.59 -5.73 -5.29
C MET A 1 -25.82 -6.86 -5.95
N LYS A 2 -25.30 -6.65 -7.16
CA LYS A 2 -24.45 -7.64 -7.81
C LYS A 2 -23.10 -7.74 -7.09
N PRO A 3 -22.55 -8.94 -6.91
CA PRO A 3 -21.21 -9.07 -6.34
C PRO A 3 -20.16 -8.42 -7.24
N LEU A 4 -19.08 -7.94 -6.64
CA LEU A 4 -18.03 -7.20 -7.35
C LEU A 4 -17.42 -8.01 -8.50
N GLN A 5 -17.33 -9.32 -8.33
CA GLN A 5 -16.82 -10.24 -9.36
C GLN A 5 -17.63 -10.20 -10.65
N GLU A 6 -18.97 -10.07 -10.55
CA GLU A 6 -19.85 -9.97 -11.74
C GLU A 6 -19.75 -8.61 -12.44
N LEU A 7 -19.28 -7.57 -11.72
CA LEU A 7 -19.11 -6.22 -12.25
C LEU A 7 -17.70 -6.01 -12.85
N THR A 8 -16.78 -6.94 -12.59
CA THR A 8 -15.41 -6.84 -13.03
C THR A 8 -15.16 -7.76 -14.21
N ARG A 9 -14.40 -7.29 -15.21
CA ARG A 9 -13.99 -8.13 -16.33
C ARG A 9 -13.17 -9.32 -15.83
N PRO A 10 -13.37 -10.56 -16.36
CA PRO A 10 -12.69 -11.75 -15.85
C PRO A 10 -11.17 -11.66 -15.86
N ASN A 11 -10.57 -11.06 -16.89
CA ASN A 11 -9.13 -10.86 -16.97
C ASN A 11 -8.59 -9.88 -15.91
N ILE A 12 -9.38 -8.91 -15.48
CA ILE A 12 -9.01 -8.01 -14.38
C ILE A 12 -9.17 -8.71 -13.04
N TRP A 13 -10.26 -9.47 -12.87
CA TRP A 13 -10.49 -10.21 -11.63
C TRP A 13 -9.38 -11.23 -11.32
N SER A 14 -8.81 -11.84 -12.36
CA SER A 14 -7.75 -12.83 -12.23
C SER A 14 -6.33 -12.26 -12.10
N LEU A 15 -6.15 -10.94 -12.21
CA LEU A 15 -4.84 -10.33 -12.06
C LEU A 15 -4.32 -10.46 -10.62
N ALA A 16 -3.08 -10.91 -10.49
CA ALA A 16 -2.36 -10.81 -9.23
C ALA A 16 -1.99 -9.35 -8.97
N PRO A 17 -2.26 -8.80 -7.78
CA PRO A 17 -1.79 -7.47 -7.43
C PRO A 17 -0.26 -7.38 -7.51
N TYR A 18 0.24 -6.20 -7.87
CA TYR A 18 1.68 -5.93 -7.77
C TYR A 18 2.12 -6.03 -6.32
N SER A 19 3.20 -6.76 -6.07
CA SER A 19 3.90 -6.76 -4.77
C SER A 19 5.31 -6.20 -4.95
N SER A 20 5.77 -5.46 -3.95
CA SER A 20 7.15 -4.98 -3.90
C SER A 20 8.04 -5.94 -3.13
N ALA A 21 9.35 -5.87 -3.35
CA ALA A 21 10.31 -6.66 -2.56
C ALA A 21 10.16 -6.40 -1.05
N ARG A 22 9.79 -5.18 -0.67
CA ARG A 22 9.55 -4.81 0.72
C ARG A 22 8.28 -5.46 1.30
N ASP A 23 7.24 -5.64 0.51
CA ASP A 23 6.02 -6.35 0.92
C ASP A 23 6.27 -7.84 1.13
N GLU A 24 7.13 -8.42 0.31
CA GLU A 24 7.47 -9.85 0.36
C GLU A 24 8.43 -10.18 1.51
N TYR A 25 9.12 -9.15 2.04
CA TYR A 25 10.03 -9.32 3.15
C TYR A 25 9.28 -9.37 4.49
N SER A 26 9.27 -10.55 5.10
CA SER A 26 8.64 -10.82 6.40
C SER A 26 9.62 -11.07 7.55
N GLY A 27 10.89 -10.81 7.34
CA GLY A 27 11.96 -11.06 8.31
C GLY A 27 12.09 -9.99 9.40
N HIS A 28 13.13 -10.11 10.21
CA HIS A 28 13.50 -9.11 11.21
C HIS A 28 13.89 -7.78 10.56
N ALA A 29 13.82 -6.69 11.32
CA ALA A 29 14.22 -5.37 10.83
C ALA A 29 15.64 -5.42 10.22
N ALA A 30 15.74 -5.08 8.94
CA ALA A 30 17.03 -4.99 8.27
C ALA A 30 17.76 -3.70 8.69
N HIS A 31 19.08 -3.79 8.85
CA HIS A 31 19.93 -2.61 9.12
C HIS A 31 20.20 -1.81 7.85
N VAL A 32 20.20 -2.46 6.70
CA VAL A 32 20.45 -1.85 5.39
C VAL A 32 19.40 -2.36 4.41
N PHE A 33 18.73 -1.43 3.74
CA PHE A 33 17.76 -1.72 2.68
C PHE A 33 18.39 -1.43 1.31
N LEU A 34 18.36 -2.42 0.43
CA LEU A 34 18.86 -2.34 -0.95
C LEU A 34 17.78 -2.73 -1.97
N ASP A 35 16.53 -2.66 -1.56
CA ASP A 35 15.35 -3.11 -2.31
C ASP A 35 14.73 -2.03 -3.21
N ALA A 36 15.20 -0.79 -3.08
CA ALA A 36 14.71 0.34 -3.87
C ALA A 36 15.81 1.38 -4.12
N ASN A 37 15.65 2.13 -5.21
CA ASN A 37 16.52 3.26 -5.54
C ASN A 37 16.12 4.48 -4.72
N GLU A 38 16.67 4.59 -3.52
CA GLU A 38 16.39 5.71 -2.62
C GLU A 38 17.41 6.84 -2.82
N ASN A 39 16.96 8.09 -2.64
CA ASN A 39 17.86 9.23 -2.60
C ASN A 39 18.78 9.11 -1.37
N PRO A 40 20.13 9.18 -1.51
CA PRO A 40 21.04 9.04 -0.38
C PRO A 40 21.04 10.27 0.56
N TYR A 41 20.38 11.36 0.19
CA TYR A 41 20.42 12.62 0.93
C TYR A 41 19.06 12.94 1.58
N GLY A 42 19.12 13.57 2.74
CA GLY A 42 17.95 14.05 3.46
C GLY A 42 17.35 13.04 4.42
N SER A 43 16.29 13.47 5.10
CA SER A 43 15.58 12.67 6.12
C SER A 43 14.26 12.09 5.65
N LEU A 44 13.74 12.55 4.51
CA LEU A 44 12.48 12.09 3.90
C LEU A 44 12.73 11.32 2.60
N ASN A 45 13.87 10.63 2.54
CA ASN A 45 14.37 9.98 1.34
C ASN A 45 14.01 8.49 1.25
N ARG A 46 13.37 7.94 2.27
CA ARG A 46 13.01 6.53 2.31
C ARG A 46 11.75 6.24 1.49
N TYR A 47 11.76 5.11 0.78
CA TYR A 47 10.55 4.59 0.18
C TYR A 47 9.51 4.30 1.26
N PRO A 48 8.27 4.74 1.08
CA PRO A 48 7.20 4.48 2.04
C PRO A 48 6.77 3.01 2.02
N ASP A 49 6.08 2.59 3.08
CA ASP A 49 5.31 1.35 3.06
C ASP A 49 4.23 1.45 1.97
N PRO A 50 4.26 0.60 0.93
CA PRO A 50 3.31 0.68 -0.19
C PRO A 50 1.85 0.46 0.23
N LEU A 51 1.62 -0.17 1.37
CA LEU A 51 0.28 -0.37 1.94
C LEU A 51 -0.10 0.67 3.00
N GLN A 52 0.80 1.61 3.33
CA GLN A 52 0.62 2.69 4.32
C GLN A 52 -0.02 2.22 5.64
N ARG A 53 0.41 1.06 6.15
CA ARG A 53 -0.21 0.38 7.29
C ARG A 53 -0.27 1.24 8.53
N GLU A 54 0.85 1.84 8.91
CA GLU A 54 0.95 2.68 10.10
C GLU A 54 0.07 3.93 9.99
N LEU A 55 0.10 4.61 8.83
CA LEU A 55 -0.71 5.78 8.58
C LEU A 55 -2.21 5.45 8.62
N LYS A 56 -2.63 4.35 7.99
CA LYS A 56 -4.02 3.87 8.03
C LYS A 56 -4.47 3.57 9.46
N GLN A 57 -3.60 2.98 10.28
CA GLN A 57 -3.91 2.74 11.70
C GLN A 57 -4.12 4.03 12.49
N GLN A 58 -3.31 5.06 12.25
CA GLN A 58 -3.49 6.36 12.91
C GLN A 58 -4.79 7.04 12.48
N ILE A 59 -5.09 7.03 11.18
CA ILE A 59 -6.35 7.58 10.66
C ILE A 59 -7.55 6.81 11.22
N SER A 60 -7.46 5.49 11.28
CA SER A 60 -8.47 4.61 11.86
C SER A 60 -8.82 5.01 13.30
N LYS A 61 -7.80 5.24 14.13
CA LYS A 61 -7.99 5.70 15.51
C LYS A 61 -8.68 7.07 15.61
N ILE A 62 -8.29 8.01 14.74
CA ILE A 62 -8.83 9.37 14.76
C ILE A 62 -10.27 9.40 14.24
N LYS A 63 -10.57 8.62 13.21
CA LYS A 63 -11.88 8.64 12.52
C LYS A 63 -12.86 7.60 13.02
N GLY A 64 -12.42 6.61 13.79
CA GLY A 64 -13.27 5.50 14.22
C GLY A 64 -13.71 4.59 13.08
N ILE A 65 -12.93 4.50 12.00
CA ILE A 65 -13.19 3.68 10.82
C ILE A 65 -12.16 2.56 10.76
N PRO A 66 -12.54 1.30 10.51
CA PRO A 66 -11.59 0.20 10.34
C PRO A 66 -10.52 0.51 9.27
N ALA A 67 -9.26 0.15 9.53
CA ALA A 67 -8.13 0.47 8.63
C ALA A 67 -8.30 -0.15 7.22
N GLU A 68 -8.95 -1.30 7.12
CA GLU A 68 -9.30 -1.96 5.85
C GLU A 68 -10.30 -1.18 5.00
N ASN A 69 -11.04 -0.26 5.60
CA ASN A 69 -11.98 0.62 4.89
C ASN A 69 -11.35 1.96 4.51
N ILE A 70 -10.03 2.10 4.67
CA ILE A 70 -9.29 3.33 4.34
C ILE A 70 -8.42 3.07 3.12
N PHE A 71 -8.67 3.82 2.06
CA PHE A 71 -7.79 3.93 0.91
C PHE A 71 -7.03 5.26 0.96
N LEU A 72 -5.73 5.21 0.72
CA LEU A 72 -4.86 6.39 0.63
C LEU A 72 -4.19 6.38 -0.73
N GLY A 73 -4.38 7.44 -1.50
CA GLY A 73 -3.78 7.62 -2.82
C GLY A 73 -2.97 8.90 -2.91
N ASN A 74 -1.95 8.91 -3.76
CA ASN A 74 -1.16 10.09 -4.08
C ASN A 74 -1.84 10.88 -5.21
N GLY A 75 -2.73 11.79 -4.82
CA GLY A 75 -3.57 12.52 -5.76
C GLY A 75 -4.80 11.74 -6.21
N SER A 76 -5.64 12.40 -7.02
CA SER A 76 -6.93 11.84 -7.47
C SER A 76 -6.76 10.67 -8.44
N ASP A 77 -5.71 10.66 -9.23
CA ASP A 77 -5.50 9.66 -10.29
C ASP A 77 -5.31 8.25 -9.73
N GLU A 78 -4.68 8.12 -8.55
CA GLU A 78 -4.60 6.82 -7.86
C GLU A 78 -5.94 6.36 -7.30
N ALA A 79 -6.86 7.26 -7.07
CA ALA A 79 -8.18 6.95 -6.50
C ALA A 79 -9.23 6.60 -7.56
N ILE A 80 -8.99 6.94 -8.83
CA ILE A 80 -9.90 6.69 -9.95
C ILE A 80 -9.65 5.30 -10.55
#